data_919aeb3f1f1d07d15ba7db7bf1e2b08b
#
_entry.id   919aeb3f1f1d07d15ba7db7bf1e2b08b
#
_cell.length_a   1.000
_cell.length_b   1.000
_cell.length_c   1.000
_cell.angle_alpha   90.00
_cell.angle_beta   90.00
_cell.angle_gamma   90.00
#
_symmetry.space_group_name_H-M   'P 1'
#
loop_
_entity.id
_entity.type
_entity.pdbx_description
1 polymer ?
#
loop_
_entity_poly.entity_id
_entity_poly.type
_entity_poly.pdbx_seq_one_letter_code
_entity_poly.pdbx_strand_id
1 'polypeptide(L)'
;MSVRADLHTHSAASDGQYAPAALVEKAAGAGLQVLALTDHDTMSGTEEAIRAGKRWGVEVLRGVELGAAEDRHLHILGLGFGPRYPALESLCETLRASRDERKYRIVEFLEEKGVRISLEEVEQQGGGQVIARPHFAQVMLRHGYVASLREAFDRYLDTDEYQRIERYKASAAECVAAIHADGGKAVLAHPYQLGLPEEELDRMTAALRGAGLDGIECFYPRHTPEQTAFYLELARKYDLRVTGGSDFHGEQVKPDISLTGWELELAWLCCR
;
A
#
# COMPACT_ATOMS: atom_id res chain seq x y z
N MET A 1 1.93 13.93 -23.89
CA MET A 1 1.44 12.73 -24.58
C MET A 1 1.00 11.77 -23.48
N SER A 2 -0.21 11.22 -23.62
CA SER A 2 -0.68 10.16 -22.73
C SER A 2 0.00 8.83 -23.07
N VAL A 3 0.15 7.99 -22.05
CA VAL A 3 0.66 6.63 -22.16
C VAL A 3 -0.24 5.69 -21.35
N ARG A 4 -0.34 4.44 -21.81
CA ARG A 4 -1.11 3.42 -21.10
C ARG A 4 -0.31 2.91 -19.89
N ALA A 5 -0.74 3.32 -18.69
CA ALA A 5 -0.02 3.08 -17.46
C ALA A 5 -0.89 2.51 -16.34
N ASP A 6 -0.27 1.71 -15.47
CA ASP A 6 -0.77 1.30 -14.17
C ASP A 6 0.24 1.77 -13.10
N LEU A 7 -0.16 2.71 -12.26
CA LEU A 7 0.75 3.37 -11.31
C LEU A 7 0.62 2.85 -9.88
N HIS A 8 -0.10 1.73 -9.68
CA HIS A 8 -0.31 1.15 -8.36
C HIS A 8 -0.38 -0.38 -8.47
N THR A 9 0.73 -1.05 -8.18
CA THR A 9 0.81 -2.52 -8.27
C THR A 9 1.74 -3.08 -7.19
N HIS A 10 1.47 -4.32 -6.77
CA HIS A 10 2.20 -5.00 -5.70
C HIS A 10 2.83 -6.31 -6.17
N SER A 11 4.02 -6.57 -5.66
CA SER A 11 4.75 -7.81 -5.91
C SER A 11 4.92 -8.65 -4.63
N ALA A 12 5.54 -9.80 -4.77
CA ALA A 12 5.92 -10.65 -3.64
C ALA A 12 7.02 -10.03 -2.74
N ALA A 13 7.51 -8.83 -3.06
CA ALA A 13 8.38 -8.07 -2.16
C ALA A 13 7.60 -7.47 -0.97
N SER A 14 6.27 -7.35 -1.08
CA SER A 14 5.35 -7.03 0.02
C SER A 14 4.31 -8.12 0.20
N ASP A 15 3.15 -7.98 -0.41
CA ASP A 15 1.98 -8.84 -0.24
C ASP A 15 1.30 -9.23 -1.56
N GLY A 16 1.94 -8.96 -2.70
CA GLY A 16 1.50 -9.43 -4.00
C GLY A 16 1.88 -10.89 -4.25
N GLN A 17 1.17 -11.52 -5.18
CA GLN A 17 1.35 -12.91 -5.57
C GLN A 17 2.62 -13.15 -6.39
N TYR A 18 3.00 -12.20 -7.24
CA TYR A 18 4.01 -12.39 -8.27
C TYR A 18 5.35 -11.79 -7.88
N ALA A 19 6.46 -12.51 -8.19
CA ALA A 19 7.77 -11.89 -8.16
C ALA A 19 7.81 -10.63 -9.04
N PRO A 20 8.63 -9.62 -8.71
CA PRO A 20 8.65 -8.35 -9.45
C PRO A 20 8.83 -8.52 -10.96
N ALA A 21 9.72 -9.43 -11.39
CA ALA A 21 9.94 -9.70 -12.81
C ALA A 21 8.71 -10.31 -13.51
N ALA A 22 8.00 -11.23 -12.84
CA ALA A 22 6.80 -11.87 -13.38
C ALA A 22 5.62 -10.89 -13.46
N LEU A 23 5.51 -9.95 -12.52
CA LEU A 23 4.53 -8.88 -12.56
C LEU A 23 4.73 -8.00 -13.80
N VAL A 24 5.98 -7.63 -14.10
CA VAL A 24 6.32 -6.82 -15.29
C VAL A 24 6.02 -7.57 -16.60
N GLU A 25 6.30 -8.88 -16.65
CA GLU A 25 5.93 -9.73 -17.79
C GLU A 25 4.41 -9.73 -18.01
N LYS A 26 3.61 -9.86 -16.95
CA LYS A 26 2.14 -9.75 -17.01
C LYS A 26 1.70 -8.38 -17.49
N ALA A 27 2.34 -7.31 -17.02
CA ALA A 27 2.06 -5.94 -17.45
C ALA A 27 2.30 -5.74 -18.96
N ALA A 28 3.40 -6.28 -19.49
CA ALA A 28 3.67 -6.31 -20.93
C ALA A 28 2.58 -7.06 -21.69
N GLY A 29 2.17 -8.24 -21.19
CA GLY A 29 1.08 -9.03 -21.77
C GLY A 29 -0.28 -8.32 -21.74
N ALA A 30 -0.51 -7.43 -20.77
CA ALA A 30 -1.69 -6.56 -20.68
C ALA A 30 -1.60 -5.30 -21.55
N GLY A 31 -0.49 -5.11 -22.29
CA GLY A 31 -0.26 -3.96 -23.14
C GLY A 31 0.03 -2.66 -22.41
N LEU A 32 0.55 -2.74 -21.17
CA LEU A 32 0.99 -1.56 -20.43
C LEU A 32 2.33 -1.05 -21.01
N GLN A 33 2.44 0.26 -21.13
CA GLN A 33 3.67 0.95 -21.52
C GLN A 33 4.49 1.37 -20.29
N VAL A 34 3.79 1.71 -19.22
CA VAL A 34 4.39 2.14 -17.95
C VAL A 34 3.74 1.39 -16.79
N LEU A 35 4.56 0.95 -15.84
CA LEU A 35 4.15 0.33 -14.58
C LEU A 35 4.86 1.02 -13.42
N ALA A 36 4.18 1.35 -12.33
CA ALA A 36 4.84 1.64 -11.08
C ALA A 36 4.73 0.43 -10.14
N LEU A 37 5.86 -0.03 -9.61
CA LEU A 37 5.89 -1.00 -8.53
C LEU A 37 5.84 -0.23 -7.20
N THR A 38 4.76 -0.43 -6.43
CA THR A 38 4.43 0.34 -5.22
C THR A 38 4.25 -0.54 -4.00
N ASP A 39 5.13 -1.50 -3.80
CA ASP A 39 5.10 -2.42 -2.67
C ASP A 39 4.99 -1.69 -1.32
N HIS A 40 4.23 -2.25 -0.38
CA HIS A 40 4.03 -1.67 0.95
C HIS A 40 5.32 -1.57 1.76
N ASP A 41 5.68 -0.35 2.17
CA ASP A 41 6.81 -0.01 3.04
C ASP A 41 8.16 -0.62 2.56
N THR A 42 8.33 -0.88 1.25
CA THR A 42 9.57 -1.45 0.70
C THR A 42 9.78 -1.11 -0.77
N MET A 43 11.05 -0.97 -1.17
CA MET A 43 11.48 -0.84 -2.56
C MET A 43 12.36 -2.03 -2.99
N SER A 44 12.39 -3.12 -2.22
CA SER A 44 13.33 -4.24 -2.45
C SER A 44 13.11 -4.95 -3.80
N GLY A 45 11.88 -4.93 -4.34
CA GLY A 45 11.53 -5.49 -5.66
C GLY A 45 11.85 -4.61 -6.85
N THR A 46 12.11 -3.31 -6.62
CA THR A 46 12.15 -2.29 -7.66
C THR A 46 13.24 -2.53 -8.73
N GLU A 47 14.45 -2.86 -8.32
CA GLU A 47 15.56 -3.07 -9.27
C GLU A 47 15.37 -4.34 -10.12
N GLU A 48 14.71 -5.36 -9.58
CA GLU A 48 14.32 -6.55 -10.35
C GLU A 48 13.27 -6.17 -11.40
N ALA A 49 12.24 -5.43 -11.01
CA ALA A 49 11.19 -4.96 -11.90
C ALA A 49 11.74 -4.08 -13.03
N ILE A 50 12.65 -3.13 -12.72
CA ILE A 50 13.29 -2.26 -13.72
C ILE A 50 14.10 -3.08 -14.74
N ARG A 51 14.84 -4.11 -14.29
CA ARG A 51 15.58 -5.01 -15.21
C ARG A 51 14.62 -5.79 -16.11
N ALA A 52 13.50 -6.27 -15.56
CA ALA A 52 12.47 -6.96 -16.33
C ALA A 52 11.79 -6.00 -17.34
N GLY A 53 11.54 -4.75 -16.94
CA GLY A 53 10.97 -3.72 -17.81
C GLY A 53 11.78 -3.49 -19.07
N LYS A 54 13.12 -3.42 -18.94
CA LYS A 54 14.03 -3.33 -20.09
C LYS A 54 13.93 -4.52 -21.04
N ARG A 55 13.65 -5.71 -20.51
CA ARG A 55 13.49 -6.93 -21.32
C ARG A 55 12.15 -6.99 -22.03
N TRP A 56 11.09 -6.55 -21.37
CA TRP A 56 9.72 -6.67 -21.84
C TRP A 56 9.19 -5.41 -22.54
N GLY A 57 9.98 -4.33 -22.59
CA GLY A 57 9.59 -3.06 -23.23
C GLY A 57 8.56 -2.26 -22.42
N VAL A 58 8.51 -2.46 -21.11
CA VAL A 58 7.67 -1.69 -20.17
C VAL A 58 8.59 -0.75 -19.38
N GLU A 59 8.27 0.53 -19.36
CA GLU A 59 8.94 1.48 -18.45
C GLU A 59 8.46 1.22 -17.03
N VAL A 60 9.39 0.92 -16.12
CA VAL A 60 9.08 0.69 -14.70
C VAL A 60 9.52 1.90 -13.89
N LEU A 61 8.54 2.58 -13.29
CA LEU A 61 8.75 3.66 -12.33
C LEU A 61 9.01 3.08 -10.94
N ARG A 62 9.97 3.70 -10.23
CA ARG A 62 10.12 3.45 -8.79
C ARG A 62 8.92 3.98 -8.05
N GLY A 63 8.35 3.15 -7.20
CA GLY A 63 7.22 3.47 -6.37
C GLY A 63 7.30 2.81 -5.00
N VAL A 64 6.48 3.28 -4.09
CA VAL A 64 6.23 2.72 -2.76
C VAL A 64 4.83 3.13 -2.32
N GLU A 65 4.15 2.26 -1.58
CA GLU A 65 2.90 2.63 -0.89
C GLU A 65 3.14 2.69 0.62
N LEU A 66 2.85 3.86 1.22
CA LEU A 66 3.05 4.14 2.64
C LEU A 66 1.69 4.32 3.32
N GLY A 67 1.43 3.53 4.36
CA GLY A 67 0.23 3.71 5.20
C GLY A 67 0.40 4.87 6.18
N ALA A 68 -0.56 5.80 6.21
CA ALA A 68 -0.54 6.96 7.10
C ALA A 68 -1.26 6.71 8.43
N ALA A 69 -0.90 7.51 9.46
CA ALA A 69 -1.38 7.34 10.82
C ALA A 69 -2.83 7.79 11.00
N GLU A 70 -3.28 8.77 10.22
CA GLU A 70 -4.56 9.45 10.36
C GLU A 70 -5.76 8.54 10.11
N ASP A 71 -5.62 7.57 9.20
CA ASP A 71 -6.60 6.52 8.98
C ASP A 71 -5.92 5.21 8.56
N ARG A 72 -6.55 4.08 8.85
CA ARG A 72 -6.00 2.75 8.50
C ARG A 72 -6.00 2.48 7.00
N HIS A 73 -6.82 3.19 6.24
CA HIS A 73 -6.96 3.09 4.78
C HIS A 73 -6.39 4.31 4.04
N LEU A 74 -5.79 5.24 4.79
CA LEU A 74 -5.07 6.36 4.18
C LEU A 74 -3.69 5.90 3.75
N HIS A 75 -3.52 5.79 2.44
CA HIS A 75 -2.24 5.44 1.85
C HIS A 75 -1.74 6.55 0.93
N ILE A 76 -0.43 6.75 0.96
CA ILE A 76 0.27 7.71 0.09
C ILE A 76 1.24 6.93 -0.80
N LEU A 77 1.05 7.03 -2.12
CA LEU A 77 2.01 6.52 -3.08
C LEU A 77 3.16 7.51 -3.23
N GLY A 78 4.38 7.02 -3.14
CA GLY A 78 5.56 7.72 -3.60
C GLY A 78 5.90 7.24 -5.01
N LEU A 79 5.95 8.13 -5.99
CA LEU A 79 6.17 7.78 -7.40
C LEU A 79 7.36 8.54 -7.98
N GLY A 80 8.13 7.88 -8.84
CA GLY A 80 9.12 8.52 -9.71
C GLY A 80 10.37 9.07 -9.01
N PHE A 81 10.70 8.61 -7.80
CA PHE A 81 11.94 9.00 -7.12
C PHE A 81 13.18 8.39 -7.78
N GLY A 82 14.34 8.99 -7.50
CA GLY A 82 15.61 8.61 -8.11
C GLY A 82 16.15 7.26 -7.63
N PRO A 83 17.33 6.82 -8.13
CA PRO A 83 17.94 5.54 -7.75
C PRO A 83 18.56 5.56 -6.33
N ARG A 84 18.64 6.71 -5.70
CA ARG A 84 19.04 6.88 -4.29
C ARG A 84 17.88 7.53 -3.56
N TYR A 85 17.39 6.85 -2.53
CA TYR A 85 16.18 7.20 -1.79
C TYR A 85 16.37 7.01 -0.27
N PRO A 86 17.39 7.68 0.35
CA PRO A 86 17.74 7.43 1.74
C PRO A 86 16.65 7.83 2.73
N ALA A 87 15.83 8.84 2.42
CA ALA A 87 14.73 9.25 3.30
C ALA A 87 13.60 8.21 3.32
N LEU A 88 13.19 7.72 2.15
CA LEU A 88 12.21 6.64 2.02
C LEU A 88 12.73 5.34 2.62
N GLU A 89 14.00 4.98 2.40
CA GLU A 89 14.61 3.79 2.97
C GLU A 89 14.56 3.82 4.50
N SER A 90 15.00 4.92 5.12
CA SER A 90 14.96 5.12 6.57
C SER A 90 13.54 5.07 7.13
N LEU A 91 12.57 5.72 6.45
CA LEU A 91 11.17 5.68 6.85
C LEU A 91 10.61 4.24 6.78
N CYS A 92 10.82 3.55 5.67
CA CYS A 92 10.35 2.18 5.48
C CYS A 92 10.99 1.21 6.50
N GLU A 93 12.28 1.37 6.81
CA GLU A 93 12.93 0.60 7.87
C GLU A 93 12.27 0.82 9.23
N THR A 94 11.99 2.08 9.59
CA THR A 94 11.30 2.43 10.83
C THR A 94 9.89 1.83 10.88
N LEU A 95 9.13 1.90 9.79
CA LEU A 95 7.79 1.34 9.70
C LEU A 95 7.81 -0.19 9.83
N ARG A 96 8.75 -0.87 9.16
CA ARG A 96 8.92 -2.33 9.27
C ARG A 96 9.33 -2.75 10.67
N ALA A 97 10.34 -2.08 11.26
CA ALA A 97 10.80 -2.38 12.62
C ALA A 97 9.66 -2.23 13.65
N SER A 98 8.86 -1.16 13.53
CA SER A 98 7.70 -0.96 14.42
C SER A 98 6.59 -2.00 14.20
N ARG A 99 6.41 -2.49 12.96
CA ARG A 99 5.49 -3.60 12.66
C ARG A 99 5.98 -4.90 13.30
N ASP A 100 7.28 -5.17 13.23
CA ASP A 100 7.89 -6.35 13.83
C ASP A 100 7.82 -6.30 15.34
N GLU A 101 8.14 -5.17 15.97
CA GLU A 101 7.99 -4.96 17.41
C GLU A 101 6.55 -5.21 17.88
N ARG A 102 5.56 -4.74 17.12
CA ARG A 102 4.16 -4.97 17.46
C ARG A 102 3.78 -6.45 17.50
N LYS A 103 4.38 -7.31 16.67
CA LYS A 103 4.12 -8.76 16.70
C LYS A 103 4.46 -9.35 18.06
N TYR A 104 5.61 -8.98 18.64
CA TYR A 104 6.00 -9.43 19.97
C TYR A 104 5.04 -8.93 21.04
N ARG A 105 4.65 -7.66 21.00
CA ARG A 105 3.67 -7.10 21.94
C ARG A 105 2.29 -7.77 21.83
N ILE A 106 1.88 -8.24 20.66
CA ILE A 106 0.64 -9.02 20.49
C ILE A 106 0.79 -10.39 21.17
N VAL A 107 1.92 -11.07 21.02
CA VAL A 107 2.18 -12.35 21.72
C VAL A 107 2.15 -12.14 23.22
N GLU A 108 2.84 -11.13 23.78
CA GLU A 108 2.83 -10.78 25.19
C GLU A 108 1.40 -10.51 25.70
N PHE A 109 0.64 -9.70 24.99
CA PHE A 109 -0.77 -9.44 25.30
C PHE A 109 -1.62 -10.71 25.34
N LEU A 110 -1.45 -11.60 24.37
CA LEU A 110 -2.17 -12.87 24.33
C LEU A 110 -1.76 -13.78 25.49
N GLU A 111 -0.48 -13.82 25.87
CA GLU A 111 0.01 -14.58 27.02
C GLU A 111 -0.59 -14.07 28.33
N GLU A 112 -0.69 -12.74 28.53
CA GLU A 112 -1.38 -12.12 29.68
C GLU A 112 -2.85 -12.53 29.76
N LYS A 113 -3.51 -12.81 28.62
CA LYS A 113 -4.88 -13.33 28.53
C LYS A 113 -4.97 -14.85 28.65
N GLY A 114 -3.83 -15.54 28.94
CA GLY A 114 -3.78 -17.00 29.06
C GLY A 114 -3.68 -17.76 27.73
N VAL A 115 -3.46 -17.07 26.62
CA VAL A 115 -3.27 -17.65 25.29
C VAL A 115 -1.78 -17.74 25.00
N ARG A 116 -1.20 -18.93 25.14
CA ARG A 116 0.24 -19.18 24.94
C ARG A 116 0.46 -19.70 23.52
N ILE A 117 0.94 -18.80 22.66
CA ILE A 117 1.38 -19.09 21.30
C ILE A 117 2.74 -18.43 21.05
N SER A 118 3.56 -18.97 20.18
CA SER A 118 4.84 -18.36 19.83
C SER A 118 4.73 -17.53 18.54
N LEU A 119 5.58 -16.52 18.42
CA LEU A 119 5.67 -15.74 17.18
C LEU A 119 6.10 -16.62 16.00
N GLU A 120 6.99 -17.60 16.25
CA GLU A 120 7.42 -18.55 15.22
C GLU A 120 6.26 -19.34 14.61
N GLU A 121 5.30 -19.83 15.45
CA GLU A 121 4.10 -20.52 14.97
C GLU A 121 3.22 -19.60 14.11
N VAL A 122 3.14 -18.31 14.48
CA VAL A 122 2.38 -17.31 13.70
C VAL A 122 3.06 -17.02 12.37
N GLU A 123 4.38 -16.92 12.35
CA GLU A 123 5.19 -16.70 11.13
C GLU A 123 5.11 -17.91 10.18
N GLN A 124 5.18 -19.13 10.71
CA GLN A 124 4.95 -20.37 9.92
C GLN A 124 3.54 -20.40 9.33
N GLN A 125 2.53 -19.94 10.08
CA GLN A 125 1.15 -19.84 9.58
C GLN A 125 1.02 -18.81 8.46
N GLY A 126 1.82 -17.75 8.49
CA GLY A 126 1.86 -16.72 7.44
C GLY A 126 2.55 -17.17 6.14
N GLY A 127 3.34 -18.27 6.18
CA GLY A 127 3.96 -18.86 4.99
C GLY A 127 4.85 -17.89 4.19
N GLY A 128 5.50 -16.94 4.87
CA GLY A 128 6.33 -15.89 4.23
C GLY A 128 5.57 -14.63 3.86
N GLN A 129 4.28 -14.57 4.11
CA GLN A 129 3.46 -13.36 3.93
C GLN A 129 3.61 -12.39 5.11
N VAL A 130 3.19 -11.15 4.91
CA VAL A 130 3.10 -10.16 6.00
C VAL A 130 2.20 -10.67 7.11
N ILE A 131 2.74 -10.78 8.33
CA ILE A 131 1.99 -11.27 9.49
C ILE A 131 0.90 -10.27 9.89
N ALA A 132 -0.33 -10.78 9.94
CA ALA A 132 -1.53 -10.01 10.26
C ALA A 132 -2.39 -10.76 11.28
N ARG A 133 -3.37 -10.08 11.87
CA ARG A 133 -4.30 -10.62 12.88
C ARG A 133 -4.90 -11.99 12.53
N PRO A 134 -5.31 -12.29 11.29
CA PRO A 134 -5.83 -13.61 10.95
C PRO A 134 -4.85 -14.75 11.22
N HIS A 135 -3.53 -14.54 11.10
CA HIS A 135 -2.54 -15.58 11.37
C HIS A 135 -2.50 -15.93 12.87
N PHE A 136 -2.57 -14.92 13.76
CA PHE A 136 -2.73 -15.16 15.19
C PHE A 136 -4.02 -15.92 15.50
N ALA A 137 -5.15 -15.48 14.91
CA ALA A 137 -6.45 -16.15 15.08
C ALA A 137 -6.41 -17.63 14.65
N GLN A 138 -5.74 -17.94 13.55
CA GLN A 138 -5.59 -19.31 13.04
C GLN A 138 -4.74 -20.17 13.99
N VAL A 139 -3.66 -19.63 14.55
CA VAL A 139 -2.83 -20.34 15.55
C VAL A 139 -3.64 -20.57 16.83
N MET A 140 -4.39 -19.57 17.31
CA MET A 140 -5.26 -19.72 18.48
C MET A 140 -6.32 -20.79 18.29
N LEU A 141 -6.95 -20.84 17.09
CA LEU A 141 -7.92 -21.88 16.73
C LEU A 141 -7.28 -23.27 16.70
N ARG A 142 -6.10 -23.40 16.10
CA ARG A 142 -5.34 -24.67 16.03
C ARG A 142 -4.98 -25.20 17.43
N HIS A 143 -4.66 -24.33 18.36
CA HIS A 143 -4.37 -24.69 19.77
C HIS A 143 -5.63 -24.88 20.64
N GLY A 144 -6.82 -24.65 20.11
CA GLY A 144 -8.09 -24.81 20.84
C GLY A 144 -8.39 -23.72 21.86
N TYR A 145 -7.71 -22.57 21.81
CA TYR A 145 -8.02 -21.41 22.65
C TYR A 145 -9.34 -20.73 22.30
N VAL A 146 -9.78 -20.92 21.06
CA VAL A 146 -11.05 -20.43 20.50
C VAL A 146 -11.69 -21.49 19.63
N ALA A 147 -13.03 -21.46 19.51
CA ALA A 147 -13.80 -22.39 18.68
C ALA A 147 -13.97 -21.93 17.24
N SER A 148 -13.67 -20.65 16.95
CA SER A 148 -13.75 -20.06 15.61
C SER A 148 -12.81 -18.87 15.46
N LEU A 149 -12.50 -18.51 14.20
CA LEU A 149 -11.75 -17.29 13.92
C LEU A 149 -12.49 -16.03 14.44
N ARG A 150 -13.81 -16.01 14.28
CA ARG A 150 -14.65 -14.92 14.77
C ARG A 150 -14.48 -14.73 16.28
N GLU A 151 -14.51 -15.82 17.04
CA GLU A 151 -14.30 -15.77 18.51
C GLU A 151 -12.93 -15.19 18.86
N ALA A 152 -11.87 -15.51 18.08
CA ALA A 152 -10.55 -14.93 18.29
C ALA A 152 -10.56 -13.40 18.14
N PHE A 153 -11.28 -12.88 17.15
CA PHE A 153 -11.43 -11.44 16.98
C PHE A 153 -12.27 -10.82 18.08
N ASP A 154 -13.46 -11.37 18.35
CA ASP A 154 -14.40 -10.80 19.31
C ASP A 154 -13.82 -10.74 20.75
N ARG A 155 -13.02 -11.76 21.15
CA ARG A 155 -12.49 -11.88 22.51
C ARG A 155 -11.10 -11.26 22.71
N TYR A 156 -10.29 -11.16 21.65
CA TYR A 156 -8.88 -10.80 21.80
C TYR A 156 -8.42 -9.75 20.77
N LEU A 157 -8.63 -9.95 19.46
CA LEU A 157 -7.93 -9.22 18.42
C LEU A 157 -8.64 -7.97 17.90
N ASP A 158 -9.90 -7.71 18.34
CA ASP A 158 -10.67 -6.50 18.06
C ASP A 158 -11.13 -5.77 19.34
N THR A 159 -10.55 -6.12 20.49
CA THR A 159 -10.87 -5.46 21.76
C THR A 159 -10.19 -4.10 21.89
N ASP A 160 -10.73 -3.21 22.77
CA ASP A 160 -10.12 -1.92 23.08
C ASP A 160 -8.69 -2.08 23.65
N GLU A 161 -8.44 -3.15 24.42
CA GLU A 161 -7.11 -3.45 24.95
C GLU A 161 -6.12 -3.80 23.83
N TYR A 162 -6.55 -4.60 22.87
CA TYR A 162 -5.75 -4.91 21.68
C TYR A 162 -5.44 -3.65 20.86
N GLN A 163 -6.41 -2.75 20.72
CA GLN A 163 -6.22 -1.50 19.97
C GLN A 163 -5.18 -0.58 20.60
N ARG A 164 -4.91 -0.71 21.91
CA ARG A 164 -3.84 0.01 22.60
C ARG A 164 -2.44 -0.55 22.36
N ILE A 165 -2.31 -1.69 21.67
CA ILE A 165 -1.02 -2.19 21.18
C ILE A 165 -0.63 -1.34 19.98
N GLU A 166 -0.11 -0.15 20.27
CA GLU A 166 0.28 0.82 19.26
C GLU A 166 1.53 0.35 18.50
N ARG A 167 1.62 0.77 17.25
CA ARG A 167 2.86 0.77 16.48
C ARG A 167 3.09 2.18 15.95
N TYR A 168 4.34 2.54 15.75
CA TYR A 168 4.62 3.76 15.01
C TYR A 168 4.03 3.65 13.60
N LYS A 169 3.34 4.68 13.19
CA LYS A 169 2.89 4.96 11.83
C LYS A 169 3.30 6.37 11.51
N ALA A 170 3.85 6.57 10.33
CA ALA A 170 4.13 7.91 9.86
C ALA A 170 2.82 8.66 9.61
N SER A 171 2.76 9.95 9.92
CA SER A 171 1.69 10.81 9.45
C SER A 171 1.77 10.97 7.93
N ALA A 172 0.67 11.34 7.30
CA ALA A 172 0.65 11.63 5.85
C ALA A 172 1.69 12.72 5.50
N ALA A 173 1.88 13.71 6.36
CA ALA A 173 2.88 14.76 6.18
C ALA A 173 4.32 14.21 6.20
N GLU A 174 4.64 13.26 7.09
CA GLU A 174 5.95 12.60 7.13
C GLU A 174 6.16 11.73 5.88
N CYS A 175 5.12 11.01 5.41
CA CYS A 175 5.18 10.25 4.16
C CYS A 175 5.49 11.18 2.98
N VAL A 176 4.75 12.28 2.83
CA VAL A 176 4.96 13.28 1.77
C VAL A 176 6.37 13.87 1.84
N ALA A 177 6.83 14.24 3.04
CA ALA A 177 8.16 14.82 3.23
C ALA A 177 9.28 13.84 2.83
N ALA A 178 9.19 12.57 3.19
CA ALA A 178 10.16 11.55 2.81
C ALA A 178 10.18 11.31 1.29
N ILE A 179 9.00 11.24 0.66
CA ILE A 179 8.87 11.11 -0.79
C ILE A 179 9.54 12.29 -1.52
N HIS A 180 9.27 13.52 -1.06
CA HIS A 180 9.84 14.73 -1.66
C HIS A 180 11.36 14.85 -1.43
N ALA A 181 11.85 14.45 -0.25
CA ALA A 181 13.29 14.47 0.05
C ALA A 181 14.10 13.62 -0.95
N ASP A 182 13.51 12.54 -1.47
CA ASP A 182 14.11 11.69 -2.48
C ASP A 182 13.71 12.04 -3.93
N GLY A 183 13.06 13.19 -4.12
CA GLY A 183 12.67 13.74 -5.44
C GLY A 183 11.44 13.08 -6.05
N GLY A 184 10.71 12.27 -5.29
CA GLY A 184 9.48 11.63 -5.72
C GLY A 184 8.26 12.55 -5.69
N LYS A 185 7.12 12.01 -6.10
CA LYS A 185 5.81 12.65 -6.10
C LYS A 185 4.84 11.89 -5.21
N ALA A 186 4.16 12.61 -4.31
CA ALA A 186 3.22 12.04 -3.36
C ALA A 186 1.79 12.05 -3.92
N VAL A 187 1.12 10.90 -3.91
CA VAL A 187 -0.21 10.72 -4.48
C VAL A 187 -1.13 10.04 -3.46
N LEU A 188 -2.34 10.56 -3.26
CA LEU A 188 -3.38 9.90 -2.47
C LEU A 188 -3.88 8.66 -3.21
N ALA A 189 -3.69 7.48 -2.65
CA ALA A 189 -4.11 6.21 -3.19
C ALA A 189 -5.60 5.95 -2.94
N HIS A 190 -6.27 5.25 -3.86
CA HIS A 190 -7.63 4.67 -3.76
C HIS A 190 -8.56 5.36 -2.74
N PRO A 191 -8.90 6.66 -2.90
CA PRO A 191 -9.61 7.45 -1.88
C PRO A 191 -10.97 6.87 -1.47
N TYR A 192 -11.60 6.02 -2.29
CA TYR A 192 -12.85 5.34 -1.94
C TYR A 192 -12.72 4.42 -0.70
N GLN A 193 -11.52 3.86 -0.44
CA GLN A 193 -11.29 2.96 0.69
C GLN A 193 -11.41 3.66 2.05
N LEU A 194 -11.26 4.99 2.08
CA LEU A 194 -11.45 5.79 3.28
C LEU A 194 -12.91 5.73 3.78
N GLY A 195 -13.86 5.46 2.88
CA GLY A 195 -15.30 5.38 3.24
C GLY A 195 -15.86 6.71 3.77
N LEU A 196 -15.19 7.82 3.50
CA LEU A 196 -15.58 9.15 3.98
C LEU A 196 -16.67 9.76 3.11
N PRO A 197 -17.60 10.55 3.71
CA PRO A 197 -18.46 11.45 2.96
C PRO A 197 -17.65 12.44 2.12
N GLU A 198 -18.21 12.91 1.00
CA GLU A 198 -17.54 13.83 0.07
C GLU A 198 -16.97 15.08 0.75
N GLU A 199 -17.73 15.70 1.67
CA GLU A 199 -17.27 16.88 2.41
C GLU A 199 -16.08 16.60 3.32
N GLU A 200 -15.98 15.39 3.89
CA GLU A 200 -14.84 15.00 4.74
C GLU A 200 -13.61 14.67 3.90
N LEU A 201 -13.82 13.98 2.79
CA LEU A 201 -12.74 13.68 1.85
C LEU A 201 -12.19 14.98 1.20
N ASP A 202 -13.05 15.93 0.90
CA ASP A 202 -12.65 17.26 0.43
C ASP A 202 -11.75 17.99 1.45
N ARG A 203 -12.15 18.00 2.73
CA ARG A 203 -11.34 18.59 3.82
C ARG A 203 -10.01 17.86 4.00
N MET A 204 -10.02 16.53 3.94
CA MET A 204 -8.80 15.72 4.03
C MET A 204 -7.86 16.01 2.85
N THR A 205 -8.39 16.07 1.62
CA THR A 205 -7.63 16.39 0.42
C THR A 205 -7.00 17.79 0.51
N ALA A 206 -7.74 18.77 1.05
CA ALA A 206 -7.20 20.12 1.31
C ALA A 206 -6.02 20.08 2.31
N ALA A 207 -6.16 19.32 3.39
CA ALA A 207 -5.10 19.17 4.39
C ALA A 207 -3.86 18.46 3.80
N LEU A 208 -4.04 17.38 3.03
CA LEU A 208 -2.97 16.68 2.33
C LEU A 208 -2.28 17.58 1.30
N ARG A 209 -3.05 18.38 0.55
CA ARG A 209 -2.47 19.39 -0.36
C ARG A 209 -1.63 20.40 0.38
N GLY A 210 -2.09 20.87 1.55
CA GLY A 210 -1.32 21.73 2.44
C GLY A 210 -0.01 21.10 2.94
N ALA A 211 0.02 19.77 3.10
CA ALA A 211 1.22 19.00 3.44
C ALA A 211 2.14 18.73 2.22
N GLY A 212 1.70 19.08 1.01
CA GLY A 212 2.51 18.93 -0.20
C GLY A 212 2.08 17.82 -1.16
N LEU A 213 0.88 17.23 -1.00
CA LEU A 213 0.38 16.23 -1.92
C LEU A 213 0.44 16.73 -3.38
N ASP A 214 0.99 15.91 -4.30
CA ASP A 214 1.15 16.23 -5.71
C ASP A 214 0.00 15.73 -6.59
N GLY A 215 -0.61 14.60 -6.21
CA GLY A 215 -1.63 13.95 -7.04
C GLY A 215 -2.65 13.16 -6.26
N ILE A 216 -3.65 12.66 -6.95
CA ILE A 216 -4.73 11.81 -6.44
C ILE A 216 -5.05 10.72 -7.45
N GLU A 217 -5.27 9.50 -6.98
CA GLU A 217 -5.70 8.38 -7.80
C GLU A 217 -7.19 8.51 -8.10
N CYS A 218 -7.50 9.03 -9.30
CA CYS A 218 -8.87 9.21 -9.77
C CYS A 218 -9.40 7.95 -10.45
N PHE A 219 -8.52 7.18 -11.09
CA PHE A 219 -8.88 5.97 -11.82
C PHE A 219 -8.45 4.73 -11.04
N TYR A 220 -9.44 3.93 -10.65
CA TYR A 220 -9.25 2.70 -9.89
C TYR A 220 -10.39 1.73 -10.23
N PRO A 221 -10.16 0.40 -10.32
CA PRO A 221 -11.18 -0.54 -10.80
C PRO A 221 -12.49 -0.56 -10.02
N ARG A 222 -12.45 -0.22 -8.73
CA ARG A 222 -13.62 -0.22 -7.84
C ARG A 222 -14.26 1.15 -7.65
N HIS A 223 -13.74 2.21 -8.29
CA HIS A 223 -14.40 3.50 -8.26
C HIS A 223 -15.65 3.47 -9.14
N THR A 224 -16.75 3.98 -8.60
CA THR A 224 -17.95 4.24 -9.43
C THR A 224 -17.70 5.43 -10.37
N PRO A 225 -18.49 5.58 -11.45
CA PRO A 225 -18.40 6.77 -12.30
C PRO A 225 -18.55 8.08 -11.52
N GLU A 226 -19.42 8.11 -10.52
CA GLU A 226 -19.67 9.28 -9.66
C GLU A 226 -18.45 9.59 -8.81
N GLN A 227 -17.85 8.56 -8.18
CA GLN A 227 -16.62 8.71 -7.42
C GLN A 227 -15.46 9.21 -8.29
N THR A 228 -15.30 8.64 -9.48
CA THR A 228 -14.28 9.09 -10.43
C THR A 228 -14.49 10.56 -10.80
N ALA A 229 -15.74 10.98 -11.08
CA ALA A 229 -16.06 12.37 -11.38
C ALA A 229 -15.72 13.30 -10.20
N PHE A 230 -16.07 12.91 -8.99
CA PHE A 230 -15.76 13.66 -7.77
C PHE A 230 -14.24 13.79 -7.53
N TYR A 231 -13.47 12.70 -7.70
CA TYR A 231 -12.02 12.77 -7.52
C TYR A 231 -11.32 13.61 -8.59
N LEU A 232 -11.83 13.62 -9.82
CA LEU A 232 -11.39 14.54 -10.87
C LEU A 232 -11.72 16.01 -10.53
N GLU A 233 -12.84 16.25 -9.86
CA GLU A 233 -13.19 17.58 -9.35
C GLU A 233 -12.23 18.01 -8.23
N LEU A 234 -11.93 17.13 -7.27
CA LEU A 234 -10.92 17.38 -6.22
C LEU A 234 -9.55 17.66 -6.82
N ALA A 235 -9.14 16.88 -7.83
CA ALA A 235 -7.87 17.08 -8.52
C ALA A 235 -7.80 18.50 -9.12
N ARG A 236 -8.86 18.95 -9.78
CA ARG A 236 -8.95 20.29 -10.37
C ARG A 236 -8.98 21.39 -9.29
N LYS A 237 -9.77 21.18 -8.23
CA LYS A 237 -9.94 22.16 -7.13
C LYS A 237 -8.64 22.45 -6.41
N TYR A 238 -7.82 21.42 -6.19
CA TYR A 238 -6.58 21.51 -5.41
C TYR A 238 -5.31 21.51 -6.27
N ASP A 239 -5.43 21.65 -7.59
CA ASP A 239 -4.29 21.59 -8.54
C ASP A 239 -3.44 20.33 -8.30
N LEU A 240 -4.09 19.17 -8.21
CA LEU A 240 -3.47 17.87 -8.08
C LEU A 240 -3.38 17.17 -9.44
N ARG A 241 -2.33 16.40 -9.63
CA ARG A 241 -2.17 15.55 -10.80
C ARG A 241 -3.09 14.32 -10.69
N VAL A 242 -3.66 13.95 -11.82
CA VAL A 242 -4.52 12.76 -11.93
C VAL A 242 -3.66 11.54 -12.17
N THR A 243 -3.88 10.48 -11.37
CA THR A 243 -3.29 9.16 -11.58
C THR A 243 -4.34 8.07 -11.70
N GLY A 244 -3.89 6.89 -12.03
CA GLY A 244 -4.69 5.68 -12.03
C GLY A 244 -3.82 4.47 -11.74
N GLY A 245 -4.36 3.55 -10.99
CA GLY A 245 -3.71 2.32 -10.61
C GLY A 245 -4.72 1.21 -10.29
N SER A 246 -4.32 -0.02 -10.53
CA SER A 246 -5.20 -1.16 -10.28
C SER A 246 -5.16 -1.63 -8.83
N ASP A 247 -4.07 -1.35 -8.12
CA ASP A 247 -3.80 -1.96 -6.83
C ASP A 247 -3.78 -3.51 -6.94
N PHE A 248 -3.22 -3.99 -8.06
CA PHE A 248 -3.14 -5.40 -8.37
C PHE A 248 -2.16 -6.13 -7.46
N HIS A 249 -2.64 -7.17 -6.79
CA HIS A 249 -1.87 -8.04 -5.92
C HIS A 249 -1.75 -9.48 -6.45
N GLY A 250 -2.38 -9.76 -7.59
CA GLY A 250 -2.51 -11.11 -8.14
C GLY A 250 -3.89 -11.72 -7.90
N GLU A 251 -4.27 -12.64 -8.79
CA GLU A 251 -5.61 -13.22 -8.86
C GLU A 251 -5.96 -14.09 -7.65
N GLN A 252 -4.95 -14.62 -6.93
CA GLN A 252 -5.17 -15.38 -5.69
C GLN A 252 -5.36 -14.47 -4.47
N VAL A 253 -4.82 -13.23 -4.49
CA VAL A 253 -4.90 -12.27 -3.39
C VAL A 253 -6.12 -11.36 -3.55
N LYS A 254 -6.29 -10.77 -4.75
CA LYS A 254 -7.43 -9.92 -5.13
C LYS A 254 -8.04 -10.43 -6.45
N PRO A 255 -8.89 -11.47 -6.41
CA PRO A 255 -9.37 -12.16 -7.63
C PRO A 255 -10.25 -11.29 -8.55
N ASP A 256 -10.82 -10.22 -8.02
CA ASP A 256 -11.67 -9.26 -8.74
C ASP A 256 -10.89 -8.06 -9.32
N ILE A 257 -9.56 -8.02 -9.12
CA ILE A 257 -8.69 -6.96 -9.64
C ILE A 257 -7.75 -7.55 -10.69
N SER A 258 -7.70 -6.90 -11.84
CA SER A 258 -6.76 -7.21 -12.92
C SER A 258 -5.85 -6.03 -13.19
N LEU A 259 -4.66 -6.29 -13.73
CA LEU A 259 -3.80 -5.23 -14.27
C LEU A 259 -4.58 -4.44 -15.31
N THR A 260 -4.71 -3.14 -15.09
CA THR A 260 -5.53 -2.25 -15.91
C THR A 260 -4.74 -1.01 -16.27
N GLY A 261 -4.69 -0.66 -17.54
CA GLY A 261 -4.00 0.55 -17.98
C GLY A 261 -5.00 1.67 -18.27
N TRP A 262 -4.66 2.86 -17.83
CA TRP A 262 -5.33 4.12 -18.15
C TRP A 262 -4.42 5.01 -18.99
N GLU A 263 -5.02 5.83 -19.85
CA GLU A 263 -4.29 6.85 -20.61
C GLU A 263 -3.94 8.04 -19.70
N LEU A 264 -2.69 8.09 -19.23
CA LEU A 264 -2.22 9.06 -18.25
C LEU A 264 -1.13 9.97 -18.82
N GLU A 265 -1.11 11.23 -18.37
CA GLU A 265 -0.01 12.18 -18.65
C GLU A 265 1.03 12.11 -17.54
N LEU A 266 2.19 11.53 -17.84
CA LEU A 266 3.23 11.22 -16.85
C LEU A 266 4.45 12.16 -16.88
N ALA A 267 4.44 13.20 -17.70
CA ALA A 267 5.58 14.13 -17.83
C ALA A 267 6.02 14.76 -16.50
N TRP A 268 5.14 14.86 -15.53
CA TRP A 268 5.39 15.40 -14.19
C TRP A 268 6.06 14.41 -13.22
N LEU A 269 6.06 13.11 -13.55
CA LEU A 269 6.73 12.03 -12.80
C LEU A 269 8.18 11.79 -13.27
N CYS A 270 8.55 12.32 -14.43
CA CYS A 270 9.87 12.11 -14.98
C CYS A 270 10.90 12.97 -14.23
N CYS A 271 11.57 12.40 -13.21
CA CYS A 271 12.88 12.88 -12.80
C CYS A 271 13.88 12.51 -13.90
N ARG A 272 14.28 13.53 -14.70
CA ARG A 272 15.39 13.42 -15.63
C ARG A 272 16.73 13.40 -14.88
#